data_43282dc161e39059b0ef91bc071e5b62
#
_entry.id   43282dc161e39059b0ef91bc071e5b62
#
_cell.length_a   1.000
_cell.length_b   1.000
_cell.length_c   1.000
_cell.angle_alpha   90.00
_cell.angle_beta   90.00
_cell.angle_gamma   90.00
#
_symmetry.space_group_name_H-M   'P 1'
#
loop_
_entity.id
_entity.type
_entity.pdbx_description
1 polymer ?
#
loop_
_entity_poly.entity_id
_entity_poly.type
_entity_poly.pdbx_seq_one_letter_code
_entity_poly.pdbx_strand_id
1 'polypeptide(L)'
;MNMKKNAFAICILMILVPFSGCVDSVENDILDESQKITSWEENIEFLSPSEGDWVEGEFEVTVTTIDALEAEYLELWVNGQLGGNESMDDSVIFSIDTSSHSDGTGAPVRLELEIRVETHGVGVMNLTAIFPQRLTDSLAEDIQPEWNTEGDTLLFKSSRGLEEGLYEIYKLTPDGSEPSRVNTEQSYHGYPGWSPDGTHVVFNSWVYGNESGNRQMEIFTANISTGETHRVTDNSAFDDSGRWSPDGSEIIFYSNRDGTMDLWKVPVSETGEPTGPPVKLVGTDAREHCGRWSSDGEWIVYESDQSGNNDIWVVPSDGEESTQVTF
;
A
#
# COMPACT_ATOMS: atom_id res chain seq x y z
N MET A 1 -12.77 -30.32 0.51
CA MET A 1 -12.06 -29.75 1.66
C MET A 1 -11.97 -28.25 1.38
N ASN A 2 -12.99 -27.52 1.85
CA ASN A 2 -13.19 -26.11 1.53
C ASN A 2 -12.24 -25.24 2.32
N MET A 3 -11.33 -24.56 1.66
CA MET A 3 -10.58 -23.47 2.26
C MET A 3 -11.42 -22.18 2.15
N LYS A 4 -11.89 -21.69 3.28
CA LYS A 4 -12.48 -20.35 3.40
C LYS A 4 -11.37 -19.33 3.15
N LYS A 5 -11.54 -18.51 2.13
CA LYS A 5 -10.67 -17.34 1.92
C LYS A 5 -11.10 -16.27 2.92
N ASN A 6 -10.23 -15.96 3.87
CA ASN A 6 -10.40 -14.78 4.73
C ASN A 6 -10.07 -13.52 3.93
N ALA A 7 -11.03 -12.64 3.81
CA ALA A 7 -10.79 -11.29 3.33
C ALA A 7 -9.96 -10.53 4.38
N PHE A 8 -8.80 -10.03 3.99
CA PHE A 8 -8.01 -9.10 4.81
C PHE A 8 -8.49 -7.69 4.51
N ALA A 9 -9.21 -7.10 5.46
CA ALA A 9 -9.51 -5.68 5.41
C ALA A 9 -8.25 -4.89 5.80
N ILE A 10 -7.71 -4.11 4.86
CA ILE A 10 -6.66 -3.12 5.14
C ILE A 10 -7.36 -1.80 5.44
N CYS A 11 -7.42 -1.41 6.71
CA CYS A 11 -7.88 -0.08 7.12
C CYS A 11 -6.83 0.96 6.73
N ILE A 12 -7.12 1.79 5.74
CA ILE A 12 -6.40 3.05 5.50
C ILE A 12 -7.25 4.17 6.10
N LEU A 13 -6.71 4.81 7.12
CA LEU A 13 -7.33 5.93 7.83
C LEU A 13 -7.33 7.17 6.93
N MET A 14 -8.45 7.51 6.30
CA MET A 14 -8.65 8.82 5.69
C MET A 14 -9.41 9.74 6.61
N ILE A 15 -8.92 10.96 6.71
CA ILE A 15 -9.39 12.05 7.56
C ILE A 15 -10.87 12.36 7.27
N LEU A 16 -11.73 12.10 8.24
CA LEU A 16 -13.13 12.47 8.24
C LEU A 16 -13.29 13.96 8.54
N VAL A 17 -13.92 14.67 7.64
CA VAL A 17 -14.57 15.97 7.99
C VAL A 17 -15.84 15.65 8.75
N PRO A 18 -16.03 16.14 9.96
CA PRO A 18 -17.20 15.79 10.74
C PRO A 18 -18.43 16.55 10.23
N PHE A 19 -19.45 15.84 9.79
CA PHE A 19 -20.79 16.36 9.80
C PHE A 19 -21.35 16.20 11.21
N SER A 20 -21.48 17.31 11.93
CA SER A 20 -22.11 17.35 13.23
C SER A 20 -23.62 17.28 13.06
N GLY A 21 -24.19 16.14 13.38
CA GLY A 21 -25.60 16.00 13.73
C GLY A 21 -25.68 15.60 15.20
N CYS A 22 -26.16 16.48 16.05
CA CYS A 22 -26.41 16.21 17.45
C CYS A 22 -27.41 15.07 17.58
N VAL A 23 -27.04 14.04 18.35
CA VAL A 23 -28.01 13.14 18.96
C VAL A 23 -28.13 13.52 20.40
N ASP A 24 -29.23 14.22 20.74
CA ASP A 24 -29.62 14.42 22.11
C ASP A 24 -30.14 13.14 22.72
N SER A 25 -29.69 12.87 23.96
CA SER A 25 -30.12 11.77 24.79
C SER A 25 -31.64 11.74 24.96
N VAL A 26 -32.29 10.67 24.51
CA VAL A 26 -33.73 10.45 24.78
C VAL A 26 -33.89 9.63 26.05
N GLU A 27 -34.59 10.27 27.03
CA GLU A 27 -35.11 9.61 28.22
C GLU A 27 -36.14 8.54 27.82
N ASN A 28 -36.15 7.41 28.56
CA ASN A 28 -37.11 6.34 28.45
C ASN A 28 -38.55 6.82 28.74
N ASP A 29 -39.29 7.16 27.72
CA ASP A 29 -40.73 7.21 27.79
C ASP A 29 -41.36 5.96 27.17
N ILE A 30 -42.26 5.35 27.94
CA ILE A 30 -43.06 4.18 27.56
C ILE A 30 -43.95 4.64 26.40
N LEU A 31 -43.62 4.21 25.18
CA LEU A 31 -44.40 4.48 23.98
C LEU A 31 -45.68 3.67 23.95
N ASP A 32 -46.79 4.37 23.77
CA ASP A 32 -48.14 3.87 23.52
C ASP A 32 -48.16 3.11 22.15
N GLU A 33 -48.71 1.91 22.09
CA GLU A 33 -48.79 0.99 20.92
C GLU A 33 -49.52 1.57 19.69
N SER A 34 -49.80 2.86 19.65
CA SER A 34 -50.54 3.50 18.57
C SER A 34 -49.72 4.47 17.69
N GLN A 35 -48.44 4.63 17.92
CA GLN A 35 -47.62 5.48 17.05
C GLN A 35 -47.20 4.70 15.81
N LYS A 36 -47.85 4.97 14.69
CA LYS A 36 -47.37 4.58 13.36
C LYS A 36 -45.93 5.05 13.16
N ILE A 37 -45.05 4.12 12.86
CA ILE A 37 -43.68 4.38 12.43
C ILE A 37 -43.69 5.45 11.33
N THR A 38 -43.13 6.61 11.60
CA THR A 38 -43.18 7.78 10.70
C THR A 38 -41.93 7.93 9.82
N SER A 39 -40.85 7.14 10.06
CA SER A 39 -39.73 7.05 9.15
C SER A 39 -39.17 5.63 9.16
N TRP A 40 -38.92 5.08 7.98
CA TRP A 40 -38.32 3.75 7.79
C TRP A 40 -36.81 3.78 8.03
N GLU A 41 -36.19 4.96 7.95
CA GLU A 41 -34.73 5.18 8.09
C GLU A 41 -34.18 4.81 9.47
N GLU A 42 -35.03 4.77 10.51
CA GLU A 42 -34.63 4.44 11.88
C GLU A 42 -34.69 2.92 12.17
N ASN A 43 -35.18 2.11 11.23
CA ASN A 43 -35.49 0.70 11.48
C ASN A 43 -34.61 -0.28 10.69
N ILE A 44 -33.65 0.22 9.90
CA ILE A 44 -32.75 -0.60 9.10
C ILE A 44 -31.31 -0.14 9.33
N GLU A 45 -30.44 -1.08 9.62
CA GLU A 45 -29.02 -0.85 9.81
C GLU A 45 -28.19 -1.79 8.91
N PHE A 46 -27.21 -1.21 8.20
CA PHE A 46 -26.19 -1.97 7.52
C PHE A 46 -25.17 -2.48 8.54
N LEU A 47 -25.01 -3.80 8.66
CA LEU A 47 -24.04 -4.41 9.58
C LEU A 47 -22.68 -4.65 8.91
N SER A 48 -22.67 -4.97 7.62
CA SER A 48 -21.47 -5.25 6.86
C SER A 48 -21.76 -5.13 5.36
N PRO A 49 -20.84 -4.56 4.58
CA PRO A 49 -19.70 -3.76 5.00
C PRO A 49 -20.13 -2.42 5.64
N SER A 50 -19.19 -1.64 6.18
CA SER A 50 -19.46 -0.32 6.73
C SER A 50 -19.42 0.76 5.65
N GLU A 51 -20.08 1.90 5.88
CA GLU A 51 -20.04 3.03 4.95
C GLU A 51 -18.61 3.50 4.68
N GLY A 52 -18.26 3.63 3.40
CA GLY A 52 -16.94 4.02 2.95
C GLY A 52 -15.94 2.86 2.81
N ASP A 53 -16.33 1.63 3.15
CA ASP A 53 -15.47 0.47 2.97
C ASP A 53 -15.14 0.22 1.50
N TRP A 54 -14.00 -0.42 1.29
CA TRP A 54 -13.54 -0.89 0.00
C TRP A 54 -13.94 -2.35 -0.18
N VAL A 55 -14.54 -2.68 -1.32
CA VAL A 55 -15.06 -4.00 -1.62
C VAL A 55 -14.54 -4.51 -2.96
N GLU A 56 -14.32 -5.82 -3.07
CA GLU A 56 -13.75 -6.47 -4.25
C GLU A 56 -14.43 -7.82 -4.52
N GLY A 57 -14.67 -8.13 -5.78
CA GLY A 57 -15.24 -9.41 -6.21
C GLY A 57 -16.65 -9.63 -5.71
N GLU A 58 -16.95 -10.84 -5.29
CA GLU A 58 -18.22 -11.17 -4.64
C GLU A 58 -18.12 -10.83 -3.14
N PHE A 59 -19.05 -10.03 -2.64
CA PHE A 59 -19.15 -9.67 -1.24
C PHE A 59 -20.60 -9.70 -0.76
N GLU A 60 -20.79 -9.84 0.55
CA GLU A 60 -22.11 -9.89 1.17
C GLU A 60 -22.44 -8.57 1.85
N VAL A 61 -23.65 -8.07 1.61
CA VAL A 61 -24.23 -6.94 2.35
C VAL A 61 -25.20 -7.49 3.36
N THR A 62 -24.90 -7.32 4.63
CA THR A 62 -25.77 -7.75 5.73
C THR A 62 -26.55 -6.55 6.25
N VAL A 63 -27.85 -6.66 6.29
CA VAL A 63 -28.78 -5.66 6.78
C VAL A 63 -29.59 -6.25 7.91
N THR A 64 -29.72 -5.53 9.00
CA THR A 64 -30.62 -5.91 10.09
C THR A 64 -31.80 -4.96 10.18
N THR A 65 -32.94 -5.49 10.66
CA THR A 65 -34.11 -4.70 10.98
C THR A 65 -34.18 -4.53 12.50
N ILE A 66 -34.37 -3.28 12.97
CA ILE A 66 -34.40 -2.96 14.38
C ILE A 66 -35.78 -3.22 15.01
N ASP A 67 -36.83 -3.07 14.20
CA ASP A 67 -38.21 -3.37 14.61
C ASP A 67 -38.94 -4.14 13.51
N ALA A 68 -40.02 -4.87 13.88
CA ALA A 68 -40.83 -5.63 12.96
C ALA A 68 -41.47 -4.75 11.90
N LEU A 69 -40.84 -4.68 10.71
CA LEU A 69 -41.39 -4.02 9.55
C LEU A 69 -42.50 -4.91 8.97
N GLU A 70 -43.69 -4.35 8.76
CA GLU A 70 -44.79 -5.03 8.06
C GLU A 70 -44.55 -5.03 6.55
N ALA A 71 -43.48 -5.67 6.09
CA ALA A 71 -43.15 -5.81 4.69
C ALA A 71 -42.82 -7.27 4.35
N GLU A 72 -43.11 -7.70 3.13
CA GLU A 72 -42.87 -9.08 2.70
C GLU A 72 -41.39 -9.31 2.30
N TYR A 73 -40.68 -8.26 1.83
CA TYR A 73 -39.32 -8.35 1.32
C TYR A 73 -38.58 -7.02 1.41
N LEU A 74 -37.22 -7.12 1.37
CA LEU A 74 -36.31 -6.02 1.17
C LEU A 74 -35.72 -6.09 -0.24
N GLU A 75 -35.56 -4.94 -0.88
CA GLU A 75 -34.84 -4.81 -2.14
C GLU A 75 -33.50 -4.08 -1.88
N LEU A 76 -32.41 -4.63 -2.41
CA LEU A 76 -31.14 -3.93 -2.50
C LEU A 76 -31.01 -3.34 -3.90
N TRP A 77 -30.77 -2.04 -3.97
CA TRP A 77 -30.48 -1.31 -5.19
C TRP A 77 -29.03 -0.86 -5.20
N VAL A 78 -28.33 -1.10 -6.30
CA VAL A 78 -26.92 -0.73 -6.48
C VAL A 78 -26.83 0.27 -7.63
N ASN A 79 -26.36 1.50 -7.35
CA ASN A 79 -26.31 2.58 -8.34
C ASN A 79 -27.65 2.78 -9.08
N GLY A 80 -28.76 2.65 -8.37
CA GLY A 80 -30.11 2.82 -8.92
C GLY A 80 -30.62 1.65 -9.75
N GLN A 81 -29.96 0.49 -9.74
CA GLN A 81 -30.40 -0.76 -10.36
C GLN A 81 -30.69 -1.82 -9.30
N LEU A 82 -31.72 -2.62 -9.51
CA LEU A 82 -32.05 -3.70 -8.57
C LEU A 82 -30.93 -4.74 -8.55
N GLY A 83 -30.26 -4.86 -7.41
CA GLY A 83 -29.18 -5.81 -7.16
C GLY A 83 -29.65 -7.11 -6.51
N GLY A 84 -30.72 -7.06 -5.72
CA GLY A 84 -31.26 -8.24 -5.04
C GLY A 84 -32.63 -7.98 -4.43
N ASN A 85 -33.34 -9.07 -4.12
CA ASN A 85 -34.64 -9.07 -3.44
C ASN A 85 -34.67 -10.28 -2.52
N GLU A 86 -34.78 -10.04 -1.21
CA GLU A 86 -34.79 -11.10 -0.20
C GLU A 86 -36.00 -10.96 0.72
N SER A 87 -36.51 -12.09 1.20
CA SER A 87 -37.61 -12.11 2.14
C SER A 87 -37.18 -11.49 3.48
N MET A 88 -38.15 -10.85 4.12
CA MET A 88 -37.93 -10.18 5.40
C MET A 88 -37.62 -11.18 6.50
N ASP A 89 -36.50 -10.95 7.20
CA ASP A 89 -36.09 -11.68 8.41
C ASP A 89 -35.34 -10.69 9.31
N ASP A 90 -35.02 -11.09 10.53
CA ASP A 90 -34.26 -10.25 11.51
C ASP A 90 -32.91 -9.78 10.95
N SER A 91 -32.32 -10.56 10.05
CA SER A 91 -31.09 -10.21 9.30
C SER A 91 -31.19 -10.77 7.91
N VAL A 92 -30.97 -9.91 6.91
CA VAL A 92 -31.02 -10.24 5.49
C VAL A 92 -29.63 -10.07 4.88
N ILE A 93 -29.22 -11.02 4.05
CA ILE A 93 -27.91 -11.03 3.39
C ILE A 93 -28.13 -10.96 1.88
N PHE A 94 -27.57 -9.93 1.25
CA PHE A 94 -27.51 -9.80 -0.20
C PHE A 94 -26.10 -10.11 -0.69
N SER A 95 -25.97 -10.84 -1.78
CA SER A 95 -24.69 -11.07 -2.45
C SER A 95 -24.55 -10.16 -3.66
N ILE A 96 -23.44 -9.42 -3.75
CA ILE A 96 -23.14 -8.49 -4.85
C ILE A 96 -21.82 -8.91 -5.50
N ASP A 97 -21.80 -8.95 -6.84
CA ASP A 97 -20.59 -9.09 -7.64
C ASP A 97 -20.19 -7.71 -8.19
N THR A 98 -19.06 -7.18 -7.71
CA THR A 98 -18.54 -5.87 -8.16
C THR A 98 -18.22 -5.85 -9.65
N SER A 99 -17.91 -6.98 -10.27
CA SER A 99 -17.55 -7.05 -11.69
C SER A 99 -18.64 -6.52 -12.60
N SER A 100 -19.90 -6.66 -12.19
CA SER A 100 -21.07 -6.17 -12.93
C SER A 100 -21.21 -4.63 -12.90
N HIS A 101 -20.48 -3.95 -12.04
CA HIS A 101 -20.54 -2.50 -11.82
C HIS A 101 -19.27 -1.77 -12.31
N SER A 102 -18.30 -2.50 -12.88
CA SER A 102 -17.11 -1.91 -13.49
C SER A 102 -17.49 -1.04 -14.68
N ASP A 103 -16.88 0.13 -14.79
CA ASP A 103 -16.96 1.01 -15.96
C ASP A 103 -16.02 0.59 -17.10
N GLY A 104 -15.24 -0.49 -16.89
CA GLY A 104 -14.27 -1.02 -17.85
C GLY A 104 -12.93 -0.29 -17.84
N THR A 105 -12.75 0.75 -17.01
CA THR A 105 -11.47 1.50 -16.92
C THR A 105 -10.52 0.83 -15.94
N GLY A 106 -11.03 -0.02 -15.03
CA GLY A 106 -10.29 -0.60 -13.91
C GLY A 106 -10.03 0.39 -12.75
N ALA A 107 -10.53 1.61 -12.88
CA ALA A 107 -10.48 2.57 -11.78
C ALA A 107 -11.50 2.18 -10.68
N PRO A 108 -11.24 2.56 -9.41
CA PRO A 108 -12.22 2.39 -8.34
C PRO A 108 -13.54 3.10 -8.67
N VAL A 109 -14.65 2.41 -8.49
CA VAL A 109 -16.00 2.94 -8.74
C VAL A 109 -16.74 3.03 -7.43
N ARG A 110 -17.40 4.19 -7.18
CA ARG A 110 -18.28 4.35 -6.05
C ARG A 110 -19.55 3.54 -6.26
N LEU A 111 -19.91 2.69 -5.30
CA LEU A 111 -21.19 2.00 -5.24
C LEU A 111 -22.10 2.72 -4.24
N GLU A 112 -23.26 3.14 -4.72
CA GLU A 112 -24.34 3.62 -3.87
C GLU A 112 -25.30 2.45 -3.66
N LEU A 113 -25.41 1.98 -2.42
CA LEU A 113 -26.32 0.92 -2.02
C LEU A 113 -27.54 1.55 -1.35
N GLU A 114 -28.72 1.25 -1.85
CA GLU A 114 -29.99 1.72 -1.29
C GLU A 114 -30.88 0.52 -0.94
N ILE A 115 -31.30 0.43 0.31
CA ILE A 115 -32.32 -0.53 0.72
C ILE A 115 -33.69 0.09 0.51
N ARG A 116 -34.60 -0.65 -0.12
CA ARG A 116 -35.98 -0.26 -0.32
C ARG A 116 -36.93 -1.27 0.28
N VAL A 117 -37.97 -0.76 0.90
CA VAL A 117 -39.14 -1.50 1.36
C VAL A 117 -40.34 -1.02 0.58
N GLU A 118 -41.01 -1.91 -0.13
CA GLU A 118 -42.22 -1.58 -0.90
C GLU A 118 -42.09 -0.35 -1.80
N THR A 119 -40.98 -0.21 -2.51
CA THR A 119 -40.67 0.92 -3.39
C THR A 119 -40.23 2.23 -2.70
N HIS A 120 -40.08 2.24 -1.39
CA HIS A 120 -39.56 3.39 -0.67
C HIS A 120 -38.12 3.15 -0.21
N GLY A 121 -37.23 4.06 -0.47
CA GLY A 121 -35.85 4.04 0.05
C GLY A 121 -35.86 4.24 1.56
N VAL A 122 -35.19 3.37 2.29
CA VAL A 122 -35.13 3.41 3.78
C VAL A 122 -33.72 3.47 4.34
N GLY A 123 -32.71 3.25 3.52
CA GLY A 123 -31.32 3.41 3.93
C GLY A 123 -30.40 3.50 2.72
N VAL A 124 -29.37 4.34 2.80
CA VAL A 124 -28.37 4.51 1.75
C VAL A 124 -26.99 4.37 2.37
N MET A 125 -26.16 3.55 1.74
CA MET A 125 -24.76 3.37 2.08
C MET A 125 -23.90 3.55 0.83
N ASN A 126 -22.70 4.12 1.02
CA ASN A 126 -21.74 4.30 -0.06
C ASN A 126 -20.51 3.43 0.18
N LEU A 127 -20.16 2.64 -0.81
CA LEU A 127 -18.96 1.81 -0.85
C LEU A 127 -18.07 2.23 -2.02
N THR A 128 -16.82 1.77 -2.00
CA THR A 128 -15.92 1.89 -3.14
C THR A 128 -15.54 0.51 -3.62
N ALA A 129 -16.01 0.13 -4.81
CA ALA A 129 -15.59 -1.11 -5.45
C ALA A 129 -14.20 -0.95 -6.04
N ILE A 130 -13.31 -1.89 -5.71
CA ILE A 130 -11.96 -1.99 -6.25
C ILE A 130 -11.96 -3.10 -7.28
N PHE A 131 -11.41 -2.79 -8.45
CA PHE A 131 -11.20 -3.78 -9.50
C PHE A 131 -9.70 -3.97 -9.64
N PRO A 132 -9.15 -5.20 -9.39
CA PRO A 132 -7.76 -5.47 -9.67
C PRO A 132 -7.45 -5.12 -11.12
N GLN A 133 -6.59 -4.11 -11.33
CA GLN A 133 -6.18 -3.69 -12.66
C GLN A 133 -4.75 -4.15 -12.91
N ARG A 134 -4.54 -4.81 -14.05
CA ARG A 134 -3.19 -5.04 -14.54
C ARG A 134 -2.63 -3.72 -15.08
N LEU A 135 -1.59 -3.20 -14.42
CA LEU A 135 -0.96 -1.92 -14.77
C LEU A 135 0.10 -2.04 -15.87
N THR A 136 0.65 -3.24 -16.09
CA THR A 136 1.64 -3.51 -17.13
C THR A 136 1.24 -4.74 -17.93
N ASP A 137 1.34 -4.71 -19.27
CA ASP A 137 0.92 -5.78 -20.17
C ASP A 137 2.06 -6.36 -21.03
N SER A 138 3.30 -5.89 -20.80
CA SER A 138 4.47 -6.41 -21.50
C SER A 138 4.75 -7.87 -21.16
N LEU A 139 5.48 -8.59 -22.05
CA LEU A 139 5.98 -9.94 -21.79
C LEU A 139 7.22 -9.95 -20.89
N ALA A 140 7.75 -8.79 -20.54
CA ALA A 140 8.89 -8.62 -19.65
C ALA A 140 8.48 -8.88 -18.19
N GLU A 141 9.46 -9.18 -17.36
CA GLU A 141 9.27 -9.20 -15.92
C GLU A 141 9.23 -7.76 -15.40
N ASP A 142 8.14 -7.42 -14.73
CA ASP A 142 7.93 -6.17 -14.00
C ASP A 142 7.79 -6.51 -12.53
N ILE A 143 8.75 -6.12 -11.69
CA ILE A 143 8.85 -6.54 -10.29
C ILE A 143 9.36 -5.42 -9.39
N GLN A 144 9.25 -5.61 -8.06
CA GLN A 144 9.65 -4.65 -7.02
C GLN A 144 8.95 -3.29 -7.17
N PRO A 145 7.60 -3.27 -7.19
CA PRO A 145 6.86 -2.02 -7.26
C PRO A 145 6.94 -1.23 -5.95
N GLU A 146 7.02 0.10 -6.05
CA GLU A 146 7.01 1.01 -4.91
C GLU A 146 6.28 2.31 -5.28
N TRP A 147 5.30 2.71 -4.47
CA TRP A 147 4.58 3.96 -4.60
C TRP A 147 5.41 5.16 -4.14
N ASN A 148 5.23 6.30 -4.80
CA ASN A 148 5.68 7.56 -4.22
C ASN A 148 4.81 7.94 -3.01
N THR A 149 5.24 8.95 -2.26
CA THR A 149 4.57 9.42 -1.04
C THR A 149 3.13 9.91 -1.30
N GLU A 150 2.87 10.44 -2.49
CA GLU A 150 1.55 10.96 -2.89
C GLU A 150 0.60 9.86 -3.37
N GLY A 151 1.11 8.65 -3.67
CA GLY A 151 0.33 7.51 -4.13
C GLY A 151 -0.18 7.62 -5.58
N ASP A 152 0.42 8.47 -6.39
CA ASP A 152 0.03 8.73 -7.78
C ASP A 152 1.01 8.19 -8.83
N THR A 153 2.23 7.84 -8.43
CA THR A 153 3.27 7.32 -9.31
C THR A 153 3.94 6.09 -8.71
N LEU A 154 4.07 5.06 -9.53
CA LEU A 154 4.68 3.79 -9.19
C LEU A 154 6.07 3.68 -9.81
N LEU A 155 7.08 3.28 -9.02
CA LEU A 155 8.35 2.77 -9.52
C LEU A 155 8.31 1.25 -9.61
N PHE A 156 9.03 0.69 -10.54
CA PHE A 156 9.30 -0.74 -10.63
C PHE A 156 10.54 -1.01 -11.47
N LYS A 157 11.12 -2.18 -11.34
CA LYS A 157 12.16 -2.62 -12.28
C LYS A 157 11.55 -3.51 -13.36
N SER A 158 12.05 -3.36 -14.59
CA SER A 158 11.57 -4.09 -15.76
C SER A 158 12.72 -4.61 -16.63
N SER A 159 12.55 -5.81 -17.17
CA SER A 159 13.44 -6.38 -18.17
C SER A 159 13.04 -6.06 -19.62
N ARG A 160 12.08 -5.15 -19.82
CA ARG A 160 11.53 -4.82 -21.15
C ARG A 160 12.59 -4.28 -22.09
N GLY A 161 12.71 -4.93 -23.27
CA GLY A 161 13.65 -4.51 -24.33
C GLY A 161 15.11 -4.77 -24.01
N LEU A 162 15.42 -5.59 -22.97
CA LEU A 162 16.76 -5.87 -22.51
C LEU A 162 17.16 -7.34 -22.75
N GLU A 163 18.46 -7.60 -22.65
CA GLU A 163 18.99 -8.96 -22.59
C GLU A 163 18.61 -9.65 -21.27
N GLU A 164 18.61 -10.98 -21.26
CA GLU A 164 18.27 -11.78 -20.08
C GLU A 164 19.14 -11.40 -18.87
N GLY A 165 18.49 -11.17 -17.74
CA GLY A 165 19.13 -10.80 -16.47
C GLY A 165 19.47 -9.32 -16.32
N LEU A 166 19.12 -8.46 -17.29
CA LEU A 166 19.22 -7.03 -17.17
C LEU A 166 17.86 -6.42 -16.80
N TYR A 167 17.89 -5.41 -15.96
CA TYR A 167 16.72 -4.66 -15.52
C TYR A 167 17.02 -3.17 -15.47
N GLU A 168 16.02 -2.38 -15.71
CA GLU A 168 16.06 -0.92 -15.57
C GLU A 168 14.88 -0.43 -14.74
N ILE A 169 15.00 0.77 -14.21
CA ILE A 169 13.95 1.39 -13.39
C ILE A 169 12.98 2.14 -14.29
N TYR A 170 11.71 1.84 -14.12
CA TYR A 170 10.58 2.47 -14.79
C TYR A 170 9.66 3.14 -13.80
N LYS A 171 8.93 4.14 -14.26
CA LYS A 171 7.83 4.78 -13.55
C LYS A 171 6.55 4.70 -14.38
N LEU A 172 5.44 4.63 -13.68
CA LEU A 172 4.10 4.51 -14.25
C LEU A 172 3.11 5.28 -13.37
N THR A 173 2.18 6.00 -14.01
CA THR A 173 0.96 6.50 -13.36
C THR A 173 -0.18 5.52 -13.61
N PRO A 174 -1.05 5.21 -12.61
CA PRO A 174 -2.11 4.20 -12.75
C PRO A 174 -3.25 4.60 -13.68
N ASP A 175 -3.13 5.72 -14.38
CA ASP A 175 -4.11 6.23 -15.35
C ASP A 175 -4.09 5.52 -16.71
N GLY A 176 -3.27 4.45 -16.84
CA GLY A 176 -3.12 3.69 -18.09
C GLY A 176 -2.11 4.27 -19.06
N SER A 177 -1.32 5.27 -18.64
CA SER A 177 -0.21 5.77 -19.44
C SER A 177 0.91 4.73 -19.58
N GLU A 178 1.65 4.79 -20.70
CA GLU A 178 2.77 3.86 -20.91
C GLU A 178 3.90 4.10 -19.91
N PRO A 179 4.49 3.03 -19.35
CA PRO A 179 5.63 3.14 -18.44
C PRO A 179 6.80 3.86 -19.09
N SER A 180 7.39 4.79 -18.38
CA SER A 180 8.56 5.54 -18.83
C SER A 180 9.81 5.17 -18.02
N ARG A 181 10.94 5.04 -18.71
CA ARG A 181 12.23 4.72 -18.11
C ARG A 181 12.80 5.91 -17.33
N VAL A 182 13.31 5.66 -16.13
CA VAL A 182 13.88 6.68 -15.25
C VAL A 182 15.34 6.97 -15.61
N ASN A 183 16.13 5.92 -15.89
CA ASN A 183 17.56 6.02 -16.18
C ASN A 183 17.87 5.58 -17.62
N THR A 184 19.03 5.98 -18.13
CA THR A 184 19.42 5.75 -19.53
C THR A 184 20.51 4.71 -19.73
N GLU A 185 21.21 4.30 -18.68
CA GLU A 185 22.30 3.32 -18.77
C GLU A 185 21.74 1.91 -18.64
N GLN A 186 22.13 1.02 -19.56
CA GLN A 186 21.75 -0.40 -19.52
C GLN A 186 22.65 -1.15 -18.54
N SER A 187 22.06 -1.64 -17.46
CA SER A 187 22.74 -2.48 -16.47
C SER A 187 21.69 -3.28 -15.69
N TYR A 188 22.14 -4.07 -14.72
CA TYR A 188 21.22 -4.56 -13.72
C TYR A 188 20.97 -3.45 -12.71
N HIS A 189 19.73 -2.99 -12.64
CA HIS A 189 19.26 -2.09 -11.60
C HIS A 189 18.19 -2.78 -10.78
N GLY A 190 18.14 -2.51 -9.49
CA GLY A 190 17.18 -3.14 -8.62
C GLY A 190 16.88 -2.33 -7.37
N TYR A 191 15.89 -2.80 -6.62
CA TYR A 191 15.45 -2.23 -5.35
C TYR A 191 15.23 -0.71 -5.39
N PRO A 192 14.44 -0.20 -6.36
CA PRO A 192 14.20 1.23 -6.43
C PRO A 192 13.51 1.73 -5.16
N GLY A 193 13.77 2.98 -4.78
CA GLY A 193 13.13 3.65 -3.67
C GLY A 193 13.01 5.14 -3.96
N TRP A 194 11.90 5.76 -3.56
CA TRP A 194 11.65 7.18 -3.74
C TRP A 194 12.41 8.05 -2.73
N SER A 195 12.88 9.22 -3.16
CA SER A 195 13.16 10.30 -2.23
C SER A 195 11.85 10.83 -1.62
N PRO A 196 11.87 11.39 -0.40
CA PRO A 196 10.64 11.86 0.27
C PRO A 196 9.88 12.93 -0.52
N ASP A 197 10.59 13.76 -1.30
CA ASP A 197 10.04 14.82 -2.14
C ASP A 197 9.56 14.34 -3.52
N GLY A 198 9.72 13.03 -3.81
CA GLY A 198 9.32 12.42 -5.08
C GLY A 198 10.13 12.87 -6.31
N THR A 199 11.25 13.58 -6.15
CA THR A 199 12.05 14.09 -7.27
C THR A 199 13.18 13.17 -7.71
N HIS A 200 13.62 12.29 -6.82
CA HIS A 200 14.73 11.35 -7.05
C HIS A 200 14.34 9.92 -6.68
N VAL A 201 15.12 8.99 -7.20
CA VAL A 201 15.07 7.57 -6.83
C VAL A 201 16.44 7.12 -6.36
N VAL A 202 16.48 6.22 -5.38
CA VAL A 202 17.66 5.43 -5.03
C VAL A 202 17.50 4.03 -5.61
N PHE A 203 18.58 3.44 -6.09
CA PHE A 203 18.58 2.07 -6.61
C PHE A 203 19.99 1.48 -6.51
N ASN A 204 20.10 0.17 -6.62
CA ASN A 204 21.38 -0.51 -6.75
C ASN A 204 21.70 -0.83 -8.21
N SER A 205 22.97 -0.88 -8.55
CA SER A 205 23.43 -1.25 -9.88
C SER A 205 24.75 -2.01 -9.84
N TRP A 206 24.90 -2.98 -10.77
CA TRP A 206 26.18 -3.62 -11.01
C TRP A 206 27.14 -2.67 -11.74
N VAL A 207 28.33 -2.51 -11.18
CA VAL A 207 29.43 -1.80 -11.83
C VAL A 207 30.60 -2.77 -12.07
N TYR A 208 31.37 -2.56 -13.12
CA TYR A 208 32.60 -3.31 -13.34
C TYR A 208 33.75 -2.64 -12.59
N GLY A 209 34.41 -3.39 -11.71
CA GLY A 209 35.59 -2.92 -10.99
C GLY A 209 36.76 -2.64 -11.96
N ASN A 210 37.51 -1.60 -11.69
CA ASN A 210 38.48 -1.02 -12.62
C ASN A 210 39.67 -1.91 -12.97
N GLU A 211 40.01 -2.96 -12.25
CA GLU A 211 41.23 -3.76 -12.51
C GLU A 211 41.06 -5.28 -12.46
N SER A 212 40.01 -5.81 -11.87
CA SER A 212 39.85 -7.24 -11.65
C SER A 212 38.74 -7.90 -12.47
N GLY A 213 37.93 -7.11 -13.20
CA GLY A 213 36.77 -7.63 -13.95
C GLY A 213 35.64 -8.14 -13.07
N ASN A 214 35.76 -7.99 -11.74
CA ASN A 214 34.71 -8.39 -10.80
C ASN A 214 33.57 -7.37 -10.83
N ARG A 215 32.34 -7.88 -10.86
CA ARG A 215 31.15 -7.05 -10.68
C ARG A 215 30.98 -6.70 -9.21
N GLN A 216 30.64 -5.46 -8.95
CA GLN A 216 30.32 -4.92 -7.63
C GLN A 216 28.93 -4.30 -7.68
N MET A 217 28.16 -4.48 -6.61
CA MET A 217 26.86 -3.83 -6.48
C MET A 217 27.07 -2.55 -5.68
N GLU A 218 26.59 -1.44 -6.21
CA GLU A 218 26.72 -0.13 -5.62
C GLU A 218 25.39 0.59 -5.58
N ILE A 219 25.25 1.56 -4.68
CA ILE A 219 24.07 2.41 -4.55
C ILE A 219 24.21 3.63 -5.46
N PHE A 220 23.13 3.94 -6.14
CA PHE A 220 22.97 5.10 -7.02
C PHE A 220 21.71 5.87 -6.68
N THR A 221 21.69 7.14 -7.03
CA THR A 221 20.49 7.98 -7.11
C THR A 221 20.31 8.49 -8.53
N ALA A 222 19.08 8.79 -8.91
CA ALA A 222 18.78 9.44 -10.19
C ALA A 222 17.61 10.42 -10.05
N ASN A 223 17.71 11.55 -10.75
CA ASN A 223 16.59 12.47 -10.90
C ASN A 223 15.56 11.89 -11.87
N ILE A 224 14.29 11.78 -11.45
CA ILE A 224 13.22 11.13 -12.23
C ILE A 224 12.81 11.88 -13.50
N SER A 225 13.14 13.16 -13.60
CA SER A 225 12.77 14.01 -14.73
C SER A 225 13.90 14.15 -15.75
N THR A 226 15.14 14.27 -15.28
CA THR A 226 16.32 14.47 -16.14
C THR A 226 17.08 13.19 -16.43
N GLY A 227 16.96 12.16 -15.56
CA GLY A 227 17.77 10.94 -15.61
C GLY A 227 19.21 11.15 -15.14
N GLU A 228 19.55 12.34 -14.60
CA GLU A 228 20.87 12.59 -14.03
C GLU A 228 21.13 11.68 -12.86
N THR A 229 22.28 10.99 -12.87
CA THR A 229 22.59 9.90 -11.92
C THR A 229 23.85 10.22 -11.12
N HIS A 230 23.80 9.95 -9.81
CA HIS A 230 24.94 10.05 -8.90
C HIS A 230 25.26 8.68 -8.31
N ARG A 231 26.53 8.31 -8.25
CA ARG A 231 27.00 7.13 -7.54
C ARG A 231 27.19 7.48 -6.06
N VAL A 232 26.44 6.81 -5.18
CA VAL A 232 26.42 7.06 -3.74
C VAL A 232 27.52 6.29 -3.01
N THR A 233 27.78 5.04 -3.44
CA THR A 233 28.86 4.21 -2.90
C THR A 233 29.86 3.86 -3.98
N ASP A 234 31.16 3.81 -3.62
CA ASP A 234 32.26 3.47 -4.51
C ASP A 234 33.32 2.66 -3.75
N ASN A 235 33.20 1.35 -3.77
CA ASN A 235 34.09 0.46 -3.04
C ASN A 235 34.13 -0.95 -3.66
N SER A 236 34.84 -1.90 -3.03
CA SER A 236 34.93 -3.28 -3.51
C SER A 236 33.92 -4.22 -2.85
N ALA A 237 33.05 -3.71 -2.03
CA ALA A 237 32.02 -4.49 -1.33
C ALA A 237 30.74 -4.64 -2.17
N PHE A 238 29.79 -5.32 -1.60
CA PHE A 238 28.43 -5.46 -2.12
C PHE A 238 27.55 -4.52 -1.30
N ASP A 239 27.05 -3.45 -1.94
CA ASP A 239 26.17 -2.45 -1.35
C ASP A 239 24.78 -2.54 -1.99
N ASP A 240 23.71 -2.74 -1.22
CA ASP A 240 22.37 -3.05 -1.76
C ASP A 240 21.23 -2.44 -0.94
N SER A 241 20.04 -2.38 -1.55
CA SER A 241 18.75 -2.00 -0.94
C SER A 241 18.75 -0.63 -0.28
N GLY A 242 19.28 0.37 -0.98
CA GLY A 242 19.25 1.76 -0.53
C GLY A 242 17.83 2.28 -0.24
N ARG A 243 17.67 3.06 0.86
CA ARG A 243 16.41 3.75 1.20
C ARG A 243 16.70 5.11 1.80
N TRP A 244 15.99 6.11 1.30
CA TRP A 244 16.04 7.47 1.82
C TRP A 244 15.46 7.57 3.23
N SER A 245 16.06 8.42 4.07
CA SER A 245 15.44 8.88 5.30
C SER A 245 14.20 9.74 4.99
N PRO A 246 13.21 9.83 5.88
CA PRO A 246 12.00 10.63 5.65
C PRO A 246 12.26 12.13 5.43
N ASP A 247 13.37 12.65 5.96
CA ASP A 247 13.80 14.04 5.78
C ASP A 247 14.70 14.26 4.54
N GLY A 248 15.06 13.17 3.83
CA GLY A 248 15.88 13.21 2.62
C GLY A 248 17.37 13.46 2.84
N SER A 249 17.84 13.47 4.07
CA SER A 249 19.24 13.82 4.41
C SER A 249 20.21 12.63 4.39
N GLU A 250 19.70 11.40 4.49
CA GLU A 250 20.50 10.19 4.56
C GLU A 250 19.91 9.07 3.69
N ILE A 251 20.77 8.12 3.28
CA ILE A 251 20.37 6.85 2.66
C ILE A 251 20.93 5.74 3.54
N ILE A 252 20.03 4.81 4.01
CA ILE A 252 20.45 3.54 4.60
C ILE A 252 20.60 2.49 3.51
N PHE A 253 21.53 1.56 3.70
CA PHE A 253 21.77 0.43 2.83
C PHE A 253 22.47 -0.67 3.62
N TYR A 254 22.54 -1.90 3.09
CA TYR A 254 23.38 -2.92 3.69
C TYR A 254 24.63 -3.18 2.84
N SER A 255 25.73 -3.55 3.53
CA SER A 255 27.04 -3.70 2.93
C SER A 255 27.88 -4.76 3.64
N ASN A 256 28.68 -5.50 2.87
CA ASN A 256 29.66 -6.44 3.42
C ASN A 256 31.09 -5.88 3.48
N ARG A 257 31.24 -4.54 3.51
CA ARG A 257 32.56 -3.86 3.49
C ARG A 257 33.46 -4.19 4.68
N ASP A 258 32.88 -4.62 5.79
CA ASP A 258 33.58 -5.06 7.01
C ASP A 258 33.60 -6.59 7.17
N GLY A 259 33.10 -7.34 6.18
CA GLY A 259 33.13 -8.80 6.15
C GLY A 259 31.77 -9.48 6.33
N THR A 260 30.91 -8.99 7.19
CA THR A 260 29.52 -9.39 7.36
C THR A 260 28.59 -8.41 6.63
N MET A 261 27.32 -8.83 6.39
CA MET A 261 26.31 -7.90 5.88
C MET A 261 25.79 -7.07 7.05
N ASP A 262 26.13 -5.81 7.06
CA ASP A 262 25.78 -4.86 8.13
C ASP A 262 24.94 -3.72 7.56
N LEU A 263 24.20 -3.01 8.43
CA LEU A 263 23.49 -1.79 8.05
C LEU A 263 24.41 -0.58 8.15
N TRP A 264 24.39 0.21 7.09
CA TRP A 264 25.13 1.43 6.95
C TRP A 264 24.21 2.59 6.57
N LYS A 265 24.62 3.80 6.86
CA LYS A 265 23.98 5.01 6.37
C LYS A 265 25.03 5.98 5.81
N VAL A 266 24.60 6.77 4.84
CA VAL A 266 25.44 7.78 4.19
C VAL A 266 24.67 9.09 4.09
N PRO A 267 25.25 10.23 4.49
CA PRO A 267 24.64 11.53 4.33
C PRO A 267 24.64 11.93 2.85
N VAL A 268 23.53 12.49 2.37
CA VAL A 268 23.36 12.92 0.99
C VAL A 268 22.81 14.34 0.91
N SER A 269 23.00 14.99 -0.24
CA SER A 269 22.37 16.26 -0.58
C SER A 269 20.93 16.04 -1.05
N GLU A 270 20.19 17.12 -1.27
CA GLU A 270 18.84 17.10 -1.90
C GLU A 270 18.85 16.45 -3.29
N THR A 271 19.98 16.44 -3.99
CA THR A 271 20.15 15.78 -5.31
C THR A 271 20.62 14.32 -5.20
N GLY A 272 20.82 13.81 -3.98
CA GLY A 272 21.27 12.44 -3.74
C GLY A 272 22.76 12.22 -3.91
N GLU A 273 23.57 13.29 -4.03
CA GLU A 273 25.04 13.18 -3.97
C GLU A 273 25.50 12.92 -2.52
N PRO A 274 26.47 12.00 -2.30
CA PRO A 274 27.02 11.79 -0.96
C PRO A 274 27.76 13.04 -0.49
N THR A 275 27.44 13.49 0.72
CA THR A 275 28.07 14.68 1.35
C THR A 275 29.10 14.33 2.42
N GLY A 276 29.24 13.04 2.73
CA GLY A 276 30.21 12.50 3.68
C GLY A 276 30.41 11.00 3.50
N PRO A 277 31.32 10.39 4.27
CA PRO A 277 31.55 8.95 4.19
C PRO A 277 30.37 8.17 4.82
N PRO A 278 30.12 6.93 4.37
CA PRO A 278 29.20 6.03 5.03
C PRO A 278 29.62 5.72 6.47
N VAL A 279 28.64 5.61 7.36
CA VAL A 279 28.80 5.24 8.77
C VAL A 279 28.03 3.95 9.05
N LYS A 280 28.67 3.02 9.77
CA LYS A 280 28.00 1.81 10.22
C LYS A 280 26.92 2.16 11.25
N LEU A 281 25.70 1.69 11.02
CA LEU A 281 24.58 1.88 11.92
C LEU A 281 24.42 0.69 12.87
N VAL A 282 24.36 -0.52 12.30
CA VAL A 282 24.31 -1.78 13.03
C VAL A 282 25.32 -2.73 12.41
N GLY A 283 26.05 -3.46 13.25
CA GLY A 283 26.97 -4.48 12.80
C GLY A 283 27.27 -5.46 13.92
N THR A 284 26.93 -6.71 13.71
CA THR A 284 27.19 -7.83 14.59
C THR A 284 28.02 -8.88 13.86
N ASP A 285 28.25 -10.07 14.46
CA ASP A 285 28.81 -11.22 13.75
C ASP A 285 27.76 -11.92 12.86
N ALA A 286 26.50 -11.46 12.89
CA ALA A 286 25.35 -11.95 12.14
C ALA A 286 25.18 -11.16 10.82
N ARG A 287 24.04 -11.33 10.16
CA ARG A 287 23.69 -10.64 8.92
C ARG A 287 22.55 -9.69 9.19
N GLU A 288 22.74 -8.41 8.92
CA GLU A 288 21.74 -7.36 9.00
C GLU A 288 21.40 -6.88 7.59
N HIS A 289 20.11 -6.90 7.23
CA HIS A 289 19.66 -6.48 5.90
C HIS A 289 18.22 -5.94 5.90
N CYS A 290 17.76 -5.47 4.74
CA CYS A 290 16.40 -4.99 4.51
C CYS A 290 15.96 -3.83 5.41
N GLY A 291 16.87 -2.93 5.79
CA GLY A 291 16.57 -1.78 6.64
C GLY A 291 15.49 -0.87 6.05
N ARG A 292 14.58 -0.38 6.91
CA ARG A 292 13.53 0.59 6.57
C ARG A 292 13.40 1.62 7.69
N TRP A 293 13.26 2.88 7.30
CA TRP A 293 12.98 3.97 8.22
C TRP A 293 11.53 3.92 8.72
N SER A 294 11.32 4.31 9.96
CA SER A 294 10.00 4.75 10.42
C SER A 294 9.62 6.08 9.77
N SER A 295 8.34 6.38 9.70
CA SER A 295 7.86 7.61 9.03
C SER A 295 8.30 8.91 9.72
N ASP A 296 8.60 8.85 11.02
CA ASP A 296 9.13 9.97 11.81
C ASP A 296 10.66 10.10 11.74
N GLY A 297 11.36 9.11 11.15
CA GLY A 297 12.82 9.08 11.05
C GLY A 297 13.55 8.74 12.34
N GLU A 298 12.84 8.38 13.41
CA GLU A 298 13.46 8.10 14.71
C GLU A 298 13.99 6.66 14.81
N TRP A 299 13.42 5.72 14.01
CA TRP A 299 13.72 4.29 14.08
C TRP A 299 14.03 3.69 12.73
N ILE A 300 14.80 2.60 12.76
CA ILE A 300 15.02 1.71 11.61
C ILE A 300 14.64 0.29 12.01
N VAL A 301 13.73 -0.32 11.24
CA VAL A 301 13.41 -1.74 11.33
C VAL A 301 14.28 -2.50 10.34
N TYR A 302 14.77 -3.68 10.71
CA TYR A 302 15.63 -4.51 9.87
C TYR A 302 15.49 -6.00 10.19
N GLU A 303 16.02 -6.84 9.32
CA GLU A 303 16.13 -8.29 9.52
C GLU A 303 17.53 -8.65 10.00
N SER A 304 17.64 -9.57 10.98
CA SER A 304 18.91 -10.14 11.43
C SER A 304 18.77 -11.59 11.87
N ASP A 305 19.80 -12.39 11.59
CA ASP A 305 19.91 -13.79 12.04
C ASP A 305 20.71 -13.94 13.35
N GLN A 306 20.97 -12.87 14.09
CA GLN A 306 21.75 -12.89 15.34
C GLN A 306 21.10 -13.72 16.47
N SER A 307 19.79 -13.96 16.42
CA SER A 307 19.07 -14.85 17.34
C SER A 307 19.14 -16.33 16.97
N GLY A 308 19.74 -16.66 15.80
CA GLY A 308 19.86 -18.01 15.27
C GLY A 308 18.92 -18.31 14.07
N ASN A 309 17.97 -17.43 13.79
CA ASN A 309 17.11 -17.39 12.60
C ASN A 309 16.81 -15.93 12.25
N ASN A 310 16.29 -15.67 11.05
CA ASN A 310 15.90 -14.32 10.66
C ASN A 310 14.71 -13.84 11.48
N ASP A 311 14.94 -12.80 12.26
CA ASP A 311 13.96 -12.10 13.06
C ASP A 311 13.93 -10.61 12.71
N ILE A 312 12.88 -9.93 13.15
CA ILE A 312 12.73 -8.48 13.00
C ILE A 312 13.31 -7.79 14.22
N TRP A 313 14.12 -6.81 13.94
CA TRP A 313 14.80 -5.96 14.92
C TRP A 313 14.51 -4.49 14.64
N VAL A 314 14.61 -3.67 15.67
CA VAL A 314 14.57 -2.21 15.54
C VAL A 314 15.78 -1.58 16.22
N VAL A 315 16.26 -0.48 15.66
CA VAL A 315 17.34 0.34 16.21
C VAL A 315 16.97 1.83 16.08
N PRO A 316 17.31 2.68 17.07
CA PRO A 316 17.22 4.12 16.89
C PRO A 316 18.07 4.57 15.70
N SER A 317 17.65 5.64 15.02
CA SER A 317 18.33 6.13 13.81
C SER A 317 19.77 6.63 14.02
N ASP A 318 20.17 6.90 15.25
CA ASP A 318 21.55 7.22 15.67
C ASP A 318 22.44 5.99 15.89
N GLY A 319 21.87 4.76 15.88
CA GLY A 319 22.62 3.51 15.97
C GLY A 319 22.90 3.05 17.40
N GLU A 320 22.09 3.44 18.37
CA GLU A 320 22.21 2.96 19.75
C GLU A 320 21.84 1.44 19.86
N GLU A 321 21.33 0.98 20.98
CA GLU A 321 21.06 -0.43 21.23
C GLU A 321 19.85 -0.96 20.42
N SER A 322 20.05 -2.05 19.67
CA SER A 322 19.01 -2.72 18.91
C SER A 322 18.11 -3.57 19.81
N THR A 323 16.83 -3.64 19.47
CA THR A 323 15.82 -4.43 20.17
C THR A 323 15.18 -5.44 19.23
N GLN A 324 15.13 -6.72 19.65
CA GLN A 324 14.42 -7.78 18.93
C GLN A 324 12.89 -7.59 19.07
N VAL A 325 12.16 -7.70 17.95
CA VAL A 325 10.71 -7.52 17.90
C VAL A 325 9.97 -8.86 17.75
N THR A 326 10.53 -9.79 16.97
CA THR A 326 9.99 -11.16 16.82
C THR A 326 10.88 -12.19 17.48
N PHE A 327 10.28 -13.36 17.90
CA PHE A 327 10.99 -14.38 18.68
C PHE A 327 10.68 -15.78 18.16
#